data_6024304696eb764e32184f324931daad
#
_entry.id   6024304696eb764e32184f324931daad
#
_cell.length_a   1.000
_cell.length_b   1.000
_cell.length_c   1.000
_cell.angle_alpha   90.00
_cell.angle_beta   90.00
_cell.angle_gamma   90.00
#
_symmetry.space_group_name_H-M   'P 1'
#
loop_
_entity.id
_entity.type
_entity.pdbx_description
1 polymer ?
#
loop_
_entity_poly.entity_id
_entity_poly.type
_entity_poly.pdbx_seq_one_letter_code
_entity_poly.pdbx_strand_id
1 'polypeptide(L)'
;GTNLTKQWERCIAFSEGEEWLMILGDDDVLEKDCVANFYKNEIEITQSTANVVRFACKVIDANGSVFLGPYLHPKFELASDFFCRKVKNQTRSSLSEYIFKREVYNKHKFVDYPLAWHSDDKAWLDFSENKPIYTINETFVFIRFSEVNISGKKDNIEQKLTASFLFFKDILKNKNNIFKKNQVFILLMSYEEIIKKSRKLKLKEWHLLFYNYIINFRFVPLLKLFRRFI
;
A
#
# COMPACT_ATOMS: atom_id res chain seq x y z
N GLY A 1 -6.71 13.97 -19.70
CA GLY A 1 -5.41 13.82 -19.02
C GLY A 1 -5.11 12.36 -18.77
N THR A 2 -3.85 11.98 -18.79
CA THR A 2 -3.40 10.65 -18.43
C THR A 2 -3.64 10.43 -16.92
N ASN A 3 -4.03 9.21 -16.52
CA ASN A 3 -4.18 8.91 -15.11
C ASN A 3 -2.81 8.85 -14.38
N LEU A 4 -2.81 8.88 -13.08
CA LEU A 4 -1.58 9.01 -12.28
C LEU A 4 -0.64 7.80 -12.44
N THR A 5 -1.16 6.58 -12.50
CA THR A 5 -0.35 5.36 -12.72
C THR A 5 0.37 5.40 -14.07
N LYS A 6 -0.27 5.93 -15.12
CA LYS A 6 0.35 6.12 -16.43
C LYS A 6 1.45 7.18 -16.41
N GLN A 7 1.32 8.20 -15.56
CA GLN A 7 2.42 9.16 -15.34
C GLN A 7 3.62 8.49 -14.64
N TRP A 8 3.40 7.66 -13.64
CA TRP A 8 4.47 6.89 -12.99
C TRP A 8 5.20 6.00 -14.00
N GLU A 9 4.44 5.23 -14.80
CA GLU A 9 5.00 4.37 -15.85
C GLU A 9 5.81 5.18 -16.89
N ARG A 10 5.32 6.36 -17.26
CA ARG A 10 6.03 7.26 -18.17
C ARG A 10 7.33 7.77 -17.56
N CYS A 11 7.33 8.17 -16.28
CA CYS A 11 8.56 8.59 -15.60
C CYS A 11 9.59 7.46 -15.56
N ILE A 12 9.16 6.24 -15.25
CA ILE A 12 10.05 5.06 -15.24
C ILE A 12 10.61 4.78 -16.65
N ALA A 13 9.83 5.00 -17.70
CA ALA A 13 10.27 4.79 -19.09
C ALA A 13 11.39 5.75 -19.54
N PHE A 14 11.63 6.85 -18.81
CA PHE A 14 12.77 7.74 -19.06
C PHE A 14 14.06 7.26 -18.39
N SER A 15 13.99 6.26 -17.51
CA SER A 15 15.16 5.69 -16.85
C SER A 15 15.77 4.56 -17.69
N GLU A 16 17.12 4.45 -17.71
CA GLU A 16 17.88 3.58 -18.60
C GLU A 16 18.76 2.59 -17.83
N GLY A 17 18.22 1.44 -17.46
CA GLY A 17 19.04 0.36 -16.94
C GLY A 17 19.36 0.39 -15.43
N GLU A 18 18.90 1.40 -14.69
CA GLU A 18 19.07 1.42 -13.23
C GLU A 18 18.37 0.22 -12.59
N GLU A 19 19.07 -0.49 -11.71
CA GLU A 19 18.54 -1.66 -11.01
C GLU A 19 17.42 -1.26 -10.04
N TRP A 20 17.60 -0.15 -9.34
CA TRP A 20 16.68 0.36 -8.34
C TRP A 20 15.99 1.63 -8.78
N LEU A 21 14.71 1.70 -8.55
CA LEU A 21 13.83 2.80 -8.95
C LEU A 21 13.12 3.39 -7.73
N MET A 22 12.89 4.70 -7.78
CA MET A 22 12.08 5.43 -6.83
C MET A 22 11.22 6.42 -7.58
N ILE A 23 9.96 6.57 -7.16
CA ILE A 23 9.08 7.64 -7.65
C ILE A 23 8.89 8.63 -6.51
N LEU A 24 9.44 9.81 -6.64
CA LEU A 24 9.28 10.89 -5.69
C LEU A 24 8.14 11.81 -6.16
N GLY A 25 7.19 12.09 -5.28
CA GLY A 25 6.17 13.13 -5.51
C GLY A 25 6.83 14.49 -5.71
N ASP A 26 6.22 15.34 -6.51
CA ASP A 26 6.74 16.67 -6.83
C ASP A 26 6.75 17.64 -5.63
N ASP A 27 5.99 17.32 -4.58
CA ASP A 27 5.87 18.06 -3.34
C ASP A 27 6.54 17.37 -2.13
N ASP A 28 7.04 16.15 -2.30
CA ASP A 28 7.74 15.40 -1.26
C ASP A 28 9.26 15.70 -1.29
N VAL A 29 9.93 15.54 -0.15
CA VAL A 29 11.36 15.89 -0.01
C VAL A 29 12.14 14.72 0.58
N LEU A 30 13.23 14.33 -0.07
CA LEU A 30 14.22 13.43 0.51
C LEU A 30 15.12 14.18 1.49
N GLU A 31 15.36 13.60 2.66
CA GLU A 31 16.44 14.08 3.52
C GLU A 31 17.77 13.90 2.78
N LYS A 32 18.71 14.85 3.02
CA LYS A 32 19.98 14.94 2.29
C LYS A 32 20.80 13.64 2.25
N ASP A 33 20.65 12.81 3.27
CA ASP A 33 21.44 11.59 3.45
C ASP A 33 20.71 10.31 2.96
N CYS A 34 19.49 10.42 2.37
CA CYS A 34 18.73 9.27 1.91
C CYS A 34 19.51 8.40 0.92
N VAL A 35 20.09 8.98 -0.11
CA VAL A 35 20.87 8.26 -1.12
C VAL A 35 22.11 7.62 -0.50
N ALA A 36 22.83 8.36 0.32
CA ALA A 36 24.02 7.84 1.01
C ALA A 36 23.66 6.67 1.94
N ASN A 37 22.55 6.77 2.68
CA ASN A 37 22.10 5.67 3.54
C ASN A 37 21.61 4.45 2.75
N PHE A 38 21.04 4.62 1.55
CA PHE A 38 20.73 3.49 0.69
C PHE A 38 22.01 2.70 0.33
N TYR A 39 23.03 3.36 -0.18
CA TYR A 39 24.30 2.71 -0.55
C TYR A 39 25.06 2.16 0.67
N LYS A 40 25.02 2.83 1.82
CA LYS A 40 25.59 2.31 3.07
C LYS A 40 24.98 0.96 3.48
N ASN A 41 23.70 0.75 3.18
CA ASN A 41 23.00 -0.49 3.50
C ASN A 41 22.96 -1.50 2.33
N GLU A 42 23.58 -1.21 1.17
CA GLU A 42 23.47 -2.00 -0.05
C GLU A 42 23.87 -3.48 0.13
N ILE A 43 24.93 -3.75 0.88
CA ILE A 43 25.40 -5.13 1.15
C ILE A 43 24.28 -5.89 1.91
N GLU A 44 23.71 -5.30 2.95
CA GLU A 44 22.68 -5.94 3.75
C GLU A 44 21.34 -6.08 2.97
N ILE A 45 21.00 -5.07 2.16
CA ILE A 45 19.85 -5.14 1.24
C ILE A 45 20.01 -6.34 0.30
N THR A 46 21.20 -6.49 -0.30
CA THR A 46 21.48 -7.60 -1.22
C THR A 46 21.41 -8.95 -0.51
N GLN A 47 22.00 -9.08 0.67
CA GLN A 47 21.95 -10.30 1.48
C GLN A 47 20.54 -10.65 1.93
N SER A 48 19.70 -9.66 2.21
CA SER A 48 18.30 -9.86 2.60
C SER A 48 17.42 -10.38 1.47
N THR A 49 17.91 -10.35 0.23
CA THR A 49 17.15 -10.65 -0.99
C THR A 49 15.91 -9.76 -1.22
N ALA A 50 15.82 -8.62 -0.51
CA ALA A 50 14.68 -7.70 -0.61
C ALA A 50 14.54 -7.16 -2.04
N ASN A 51 13.32 -7.10 -2.53
CA ASN A 51 12.98 -6.47 -3.80
C ASN A 51 12.48 -5.03 -3.61
N VAL A 52 12.12 -4.69 -2.39
CA VAL A 52 11.59 -3.39 -1.99
C VAL A 52 12.34 -2.90 -0.76
N VAL A 53 12.79 -1.66 -0.80
CA VAL A 53 13.41 -0.93 0.30
C VAL A 53 12.49 0.23 0.65
N ARG A 54 12.43 0.60 1.92
CA ARG A 54 11.59 1.68 2.40
C ARG A 54 12.39 2.58 3.33
N PHE A 55 12.21 3.88 3.22
CA PHE A 55 12.65 4.84 4.21
C PHE A 55 11.58 5.06 5.29
N ALA A 56 12.00 5.44 6.47
CA ALA A 56 11.10 6.07 7.44
C ALA A 56 10.60 7.42 6.90
N CYS A 57 9.45 7.89 7.39
CA CYS A 57 8.92 9.16 6.92
C CYS A 57 8.40 10.06 8.04
N LYS A 58 8.32 11.35 7.72
CA LYS A 58 7.66 12.39 8.50
C LYS A 58 6.67 13.12 7.61
N VAL A 59 5.58 13.64 8.19
CA VAL A 59 4.62 14.44 7.43
C VAL A 59 4.88 15.91 7.72
N ILE A 60 4.96 16.68 6.64
CA ILE A 60 5.18 18.14 6.68
C ILE A 60 3.96 18.87 6.14
N ASP A 61 3.75 20.08 6.63
CA ASP A 61 2.74 21.01 6.13
C ASP A 61 3.21 21.77 4.87
N ALA A 62 2.40 22.70 4.39
CA ALA A 62 2.73 23.53 3.23
C ALA A 62 4.01 24.35 3.42
N ASN A 63 4.37 24.69 4.65
CA ASN A 63 5.55 25.49 4.99
C ASN A 63 6.80 24.61 5.21
N GLY A 64 6.67 23.27 5.18
CA GLY A 64 7.76 22.35 5.45
C GLY A 64 7.95 22.01 6.93
N SER A 65 7.04 22.44 7.82
CA SER A 65 7.10 22.12 9.24
C SER A 65 6.58 20.71 9.50
N VAL A 66 7.33 19.90 10.25
CA VAL A 66 6.92 18.54 10.63
C VAL A 66 5.79 18.62 11.66
N PHE A 67 4.67 17.95 11.39
CA PHE A 67 3.54 17.89 12.31
C PHE A 67 3.08 16.47 12.67
N LEU A 68 3.53 15.43 11.91
CA LEU A 68 3.29 14.02 12.24
C LEU A 68 4.54 13.14 12.02
N GLY A 69 4.67 12.11 12.82
CA GLY A 69 5.78 11.17 12.74
C GLY A 69 6.85 11.40 13.80
N PRO A 70 8.03 10.76 13.72
CA PRO A 70 8.44 9.88 12.64
C PRO A 70 7.65 8.56 12.60
N TYR A 71 7.41 8.06 11.40
CA TYR A 71 6.86 6.71 11.17
C TYR A 71 8.03 5.76 10.91
N LEU A 72 8.40 5.03 11.95
CA LEU A 72 9.44 4.01 11.91
C LEU A 72 8.82 2.63 11.61
N HIS A 73 9.64 1.74 11.07
CA HIS A 73 9.20 0.39 10.75
C HIS A 73 10.23 -0.66 11.21
N PRO A 74 9.83 -1.94 11.37
CA PRO A 74 10.79 -3.01 11.54
C PRO A 74 11.79 -3.04 10.38
N LYS A 75 13.06 -3.37 10.67
CA LYS A 75 14.12 -3.43 9.65
C LYS A 75 13.77 -4.37 8.51
N PHE A 76 13.16 -5.50 8.84
CA PHE A 76 12.60 -6.48 7.92
C PHE A 76 11.13 -6.70 8.22
N GLU A 77 10.26 -6.49 7.26
CA GLU A 77 8.83 -6.65 7.45
C GLU A 77 8.17 -7.21 6.19
N LEU A 78 7.36 -8.26 6.31
CA LEU A 78 6.56 -8.73 5.17
C LEU A 78 5.55 -7.66 4.76
N ALA A 79 5.35 -7.48 3.45
CA ALA A 79 4.40 -6.52 2.92
C ALA A 79 2.97 -6.75 3.45
N SER A 80 2.58 -8.01 3.69
CA SER A 80 1.30 -8.35 4.31
C SER A 80 1.18 -7.91 5.77
N ASP A 81 2.26 -8.03 6.57
CA ASP A 81 2.28 -7.58 7.96
C ASP A 81 2.20 -6.04 8.02
N PHE A 82 2.99 -5.35 7.17
CA PHE A 82 2.95 -3.91 7.02
C PHE A 82 1.57 -3.41 6.61
N PHE A 83 0.98 -3.99 5.54
CA PHE A 83 -0.33 -3.57 5.06
C PHE A 83 -1.42 -3.73 6.14
N CYS A 84 -1.38 -4.80 6.93
CA CYS A 84 -2.30 -4.98 8.05
C CYS A 84 -2.11 -3.94 9.17
N ARG A 85 -0.87 -3.50 9.44
CA ARG A 85 -0.64 -2.36 10.37
C ARG A 85 -1.23 -1.07 9.82
N LYS A 86 -1.06 -0.81 8.51
CA LYS A 86 -1.65 0.34 7.84
C LYS A 86 -3.18 0.34 7.93
N VAL A 87 -3.83 -0.78 7.64
CA VAL A 87 -5.30 -0.93 7.74
C VAL A 87 -5.80 -0.69 9.18
N LYS A 88 -4.99 -1.01 10.18
CA LYS A 88 -5.28 -0.74 11.60
C LYS A 88 -4.93 0.69 12.04
N ASN A 89 -4.53 1.57 11.15
CA ASN A 89 -4.05 2.93 11.46
C ASN A 89 -2.85 2.97 12.43
N GLN A 90 -2.01 1.92 12.45
CA GLN A 90 -0.80 1.84 13.26
C GLN A 90 0.42 2.44 12.55
N THR A 91 0.30 2.69 11.28
CA THR A 91 1.31 3.33 10.42
C THR A 91 0.66 3.92 9.19
N ARG A 92 1.43 4.61 8.39
CA ARG A 92 1.02 5.16 7.09
C ARG A 92 1.92 4.65 5.96
N SER A 93 1.58 5.00 4.74
CA SER A 93 2.37 4.74 3.54
C SER A 93 2.10 5.83 2.51
N SER A 94 3.12 6.15 1.73
CA SER A 94 3.02 6.91 0.49
C SER A 94 3.96 6.29 -0.56
N LEU A 95 3.78 6.68 -1.82
CA LEU A 95 4.61 6.20 -2.93
C LEU A 95 6.09 6.58 -2.73
N SER A 96 6.34 7.81 -2.28
CA SER A 96 7.66 8.43 -2.21
C SER A 96 8.61 7.85 -1.16
N GLU A 97 8.15 6.96 -0.29
CA GLU A 97 8.97 6.30 0.73
C GLU A 97 9.72 5.08 0.19
N TYR A 98 9.38 4.58 -1.00
CA TYR A 98 9.79 3.27 -1.47
C TYR A 98 10.76 3.31 -2.64
N ILE A 99 11.76 2.43 -2.55
CA ILE A 99 12.68 2.08 -3.63
C ILE A 99 12.38 0.62 -3.98
N PHE A 100 12.34 0.29 -5.26
CA PHE A 100 12.01 -1.05 -5.72
C PHE A 100 12.88 -1.46 -6.91
N LYS A 101 13.10 -2.75 -7.06
CA LYS A 101 13.86 -3.28 -8.20
C LYS A 101 13.10 -3.10 -9.51
N ARG A 102 13.80 -2.68 -10.56
CA ARG A 102 13.26 -2.62 -11.93
C ARG A 102 12.70 -3.95 -12.40
N GLU A 103 13.36 -5.05 -12.03
CA GLU A 103 12.94 -6.40 -12.39
C GLU A 103 11.50 -6.71 -11.94
N VAL A 104 11.17 -6.46 -10.66
CA VAL A 104 9.82 -6.71 -10.13
C VAL A 104 8.79 -5.74 -10.70
N TYR A 105 9.17 -4.49 -10.95
CA TYR A 105 8.31 -3.54 -11.67
C TYR A 105 8.01 -4.05 -13.09
N ASN A 106 9.02 -4.54 -13.82
CA ASN A 106 8.83 -5.04 -15.19
C ASN A 106 7.89 -6.24 -15.23
N LYS A 107 7.93 -7.10 -14.21
CA LYS A 107 7.10 -8.30 -14.08
C LYS A 107 5.66 -7.99 -13.68
N HIS A 108 5.45 -7.07 -12.73
CA HIS A 108 4.14 -6.88 -12.09
C HIS A 108 3.42 -5.62 -12.54
N LYS A 109 4.16 -4.55 -12.90
CA LYS A 109 3.63 -3.21 -13.21
C LYS A 109 2.77 -2.62 -12.07
N PHE A 110 2.40 -1.37 -12.18
CA PHE A 110 1.40 -0.77 -11.29
C PHE A 110 -0.01 -1.13 -11.76
N VAL A 111 -0.88 -1.55 -10.84
CA VAL A 111 -2.29 -1.74 -11.14
C VAL A 111 -2.98 -0.38 -11.16
N ASP A 112 -3.73 -0.11 -12.21
CA ASP A 112 -4.42 1.16 -12.42
C ASP A 112 -5.79 1.18 -11.72
N TYR A 113 -5.80 1.56 -10.44
CA TYR A 113 -7.04 1.85 -9.73
C TYR A 113 -7.45 3.33 -9.90
N PRO A 114 -8.75 3.67 -9.78
CA PRO A 114 -9.19 5.06 -9.80
C PRO A 114 -8.36 5.95 -8.86
N LEU A 115 -7.88 7.10 -9.36
CA LEU A 115 -6.99 8.03 -8.66
C LEU A 115 -5.63 7.44 -8.27
N ALA A 116 -5.23 6.29 -8.79
CA ALA A 116 -4.12 5.47 -8.28
C ALA A 116 -4.24 5.13 -6.77
N TRP A 117 -5.42 5.27 -6.19
CA TRP A 117 -5.67 4.96 -4.78
C TRP A 117 -5.50 3.47 -4.53
N HIS A 118 -4.58 3.09 -3.64
CA HIS A 118 -4.07 1.74 -3.40
C HIS A 118 -3.20 1.12 -4.52
N SER A 119 -2.86 1.85 -5.56
CA SER A 119 -1.96 1.31 -6.61
C SER A 119 -0.55 1.07 -6.07
N ASP A 120 -0.07 1.95 -5.18
CA ASP A 120 1.16 1.80 -4.41
C ASP A 120 1.08 0.63 -3.41
N ASP A 121 0.00 0.52 -2.63
CA ASP A 121 -0.21 -0.61 -1.72
C ASP A 121 -0.16 -1.97 -2.45
N LYS A 122 -0.80 -2.03 -3.62
CA LYS A 122 -0.79 -3.24 -4.45
C LYS A 122 0.62 -3.54 -4.97
N ALA A 123 1.34 -2.49 -5.39
CA ALA A 123 2.71 -2.64 -5.85
C ALA A 123 3.61 -3.22 -4.75
N TRP A 124 3.52 -2.75 -3.52
CA TRP A 124 4.36 -3.28 -2.44
C TRP A 124 4.04 -4.74 -2.11
N LEU A 125 2.78 -5.15 -2.18
CA LEU A 125 2.36 -6.54 -2.03
C LEU A 125 2.84 -7.43 -3.18
N ASP A 126 2.91 -6.92 -4.41
CA ASP A 126 3.33 -7.67 -5.60
C ASP A 126 4.85 -7.67 -5.76
N PHE A 127 5.49 -6.51 -5.65
CA PHE A 127 6.93 -6.33 -5.87
C PHE A 127 7.78 -7.04 -4.82
N SER A 128 7.27 -7.15 -3.57
CA SER A 128 7.98 -7.90 -2.52
C SER A 128 8.12 -9.38 -2.84
N GLU A 129 7.21 -9.99 -3.61
CA GLU A 129 7.23 -11.44 -3.92
C GLU A 129 7.38 -12.32 -2.68
N ASN A 130 6.70 -11.96 -1.59
CA ASN A 130 6.80 -12.58 -0.26
C ASN A 130 8.17 -12.48 0.42
N LYS A 131 9.10 -11.72 -0.14
CA LYS A 131 10.35 -11.35 0.54
C LYS A 131 10.08 -10.17 1.49
N PRO A 132 10.88 -9.98 2.53
CA PRO A 132 10.70 -8.83 3.42
C PRO A 132 11.02 -7.51 2.69
N ILE A 133 10.28 -6.46 3.03
CA ILE A 133 10.67 -5.08 2.76
C ILE A 133 11.81 -4.75 3.71
N TYR A 134 12.92 -4.24 3.18
CA TYR A 134 14.03 -3.69 3.98
C TYR A 134 13.73 -2.25 4.36
N THR A 135 13.92 -1.87 5.62
CA THR A 135 13.66 -0.50 6.08
C THR A 135 14.93 0.20 6.54
N ILE A 136 15.14 1.42 6.06
CA ILE A 136 16.16 2.35 6.49
C ILE A 136 15.48 3.41 7.37
N ASN A 137 15.74 3.36 8.69
CA ASN A 137 15.14 4.26 9.67
C ASN A 137 16.04 5.45 10.04
N GLU A 138 17.30 5.46 9.56
CA GLU A 138 18.32 6.45 9.89
C GLU A 138 18.12 7.78 9.15
N THR A 139 17.25 7.79 8.14
CA THR A 139 16.93 8.97 7.33
C THR A 139 15.47 8.96 6.93
N PHE A 140 14.92 10.10 6.53
CA PHE A 140 13.49 10.29 6.34
C PHE A 140 13.14 10.81 4.96
N VAL A 141 11.98 10.38 4.47
CA VAL A 141 11.26 11.09 3.42
C VAL A 141 10.22 11.99 4.07
N PHE A 142 10.20 13.25 3.71
CA PHE A 142 9.22 14.22 4.17
C PHE A 142 8.05 14.23 3.18
N ILE A 143 6.89 13.77 3.64
CA ILE A 143 5.67 13.69 2.84
C ILE A 143 4.83 14.93 3.09
N ARG A 144 4.57 15.69 2.04
CA ARG A 144 3.78 16.92 2.17
C ARG A 144 2.29 16.61 2.18
N PHE A 145 1.63 17.06 3.24
CA PHE A 145 0.17 17.02 3.31
C PHE A 145 -0.41 18.35 2.84
N SER A 146 -1.34 18.28 1.89
CA SER A 146 -2.11 19.44 1.47
C SER A 146 -3.55 19.04 1.13
N GLU A 147 -4.50 19.97 1.26
CA GLU A 147 -5.90 19.72 0.91
C GLU A 147 -6.14 19.62 -0.61
N VAL A 148 -5.16 20.02 -1.42
CA VAL A 148 -5.22 19.90 -2.89
C VAL A 148 -4.69 18.57 -3.41
N ASN A 149 -3.94 17.81 -2.60
CA ASN A 149 -3.46 16.48 -2.97
C ASN A 149 -4.59 15.47 -3.03
N ILE A 150 -4.44 14.40 -3.82
CA ILE A 150 -5.43 13.32 -3.93
C ILE A 150 -5.82 12.78 -2.54
N SER A 151 -4.86 12.60 -1.65
CA SER A 151 -5.09 12.10 -0.28
C SER A 151 -5.92 13.06 0.56
N GLY A 152 -5.72 14.38 0.45
CA GLY A 152 -6.41 15.40 1.24
C GLY A 152 -7.78 15.81 0.68
N LYS A 153 -8.01 15.67 -0.64
CA LYS A 153 -9.28 16.05 -1.26
C LYS A 153 -10.47 15.26 -0.72
N LYS A 154 -11.60 15.97 -0.52
CA LYS A 154 -12.87 15.40 -0.04
C LYS A 154 -13.89 15.20 -1.17
N ASP A 155 -13.73 15.84 -2.32
CA ASP A 155 -14.61 15.77 -3.48
C ASP A 155 -14.50 14.47 -4.30
N ASN A 156 -13.50 13.66 -4.03
CA ASN A 156 -13.20 12.41 -4.73
C ASN A 156 -13.45 11.13 -3.92
N ILE A 157 -14.28 11.22 -2.87
CA ILE A 157 -14.57 10.10 -1.94
C ILE A 157 -15.14 8.89 -2.67
N GLU A 158 -16.05 9.08 -3.63
CA GLU A 158 -16.68 8.00 -4.39
C GLU A 158 -15.63 7.22 -5.21
N GLN A 159 -14.70 7.92 -5.84
CA GLN A 159 -13.61 7.29 -6.58
C GLN A 159 -12.65 6.53 -5.66
N LYS A 160 -12.31 7.08 -4.49
CA LYS A 160 -11.52 6.39 -3.45
C LYS A 160 -12.23 5.12 -2.94
N LEU A 161 -13.53 5.17 -2.71
CA LEU A 161 -14.32 3.99 -2.31
C LEU A 161 -14.33 2.92 -3.40
N THR A 162 -14.49 3.33 -4.67
CA THR A 162 -14.43 2.43 -5.82
C THR A 162 -13.05 1.77 -5.94
N ALA A 163 -11.98 2.53 -5.84
CA ALA A 163 -10.61 2.02 -5.86
C ALA A 163 -10.36 1.05 -4.71
N SER A 164 -10.76 1.41 -3.49
CA SER A 164 -10.64 0.55 -2.32
C SER A 164 -11.43 -0.75 -2.48
N PHE A 165 -12.65 -0.69 -3.00
CA PHE A 165 -13.45 -1.88 -3.30
C PHE A 165 -12.73 -2.81 -4.29
N LEU A 166 -12.21 -2.28 -5.39
CA LEU A 166 -11.49 -3.06 -6.40
C LEU A 166 -10.23 -3.70 -5.81
N PHE A 167 -9.44 -2.93 -5.07
CA PHE A 167 -8.22 -3.39 -4.43
C PHE A 167 -8.48 -4.51 -3.40
N PHE A 168 -9.37 -4.28 -2.41
CA PHE A 168 -9.66 -5.31 -1.40
C PHE A 168 -10.26 -6.58 -2.01
N LYS A 169 -11.11 -6.45 -3.04
CA LYS A 169 -11.62 -7.60 -3.79
C LYS A 169 -10.51 -8.37 -4.46
N ASP A 170 -9.55 -7.68 -5.09
CA ASP A 170 -8.41 -8.30 -5.77
C ASP A 170 -7.52 -9.07 -4.79
N ILE A 171 -7.09 -8.44 -3.69
CA ILE A 171 -6.22 -9.12 -2.71
C ILE A 171 -6.90 -10.31 -2.02
N LEU A 172 -8.19 -10.21 -1.69
CA LEU A 172 -8.95 -11.31 -1.09
C LEU A 172 -9.14 -12.48 -2.05
N LYS A 173 -9.23 -12.22 -3.37
CA LYS A 173 -9.44 -13.25 -4.38
C LYS A 173 -8.12 -13.87 -4.85
N ASN A 174 -7.11 -13.05 -5.10
CA ASN A 174 -5.91 -13.44 -5.83
C ASN A 174 -4.64 -13.51 -4.96
N LYS A 175 -4.64 -12.91 -3.77
CA LYS A 175 -3.47 -12.80 -2.87
C LYS A 175 -3.76 -13.27 -1.43
N ASN A 176 -4.87 -13.95 -1.20
CA ASN A 176 -5.26 -14.38 0.15
C ASN A 176 -4.19 -15.26 0.83
N ASN A 177 -3.43 -16.02 0.03
CA ASN A 177 -2.40 -16.95 0.50
C ASN A 177 -1.17 -16.28 1.15
N ILE A 178 -0.91 -15.00 0.89
CA ILE A 178 0.22 -14.27 1.52
C ILE A 178 -0.14 -13.72 2.90
N PHE A 179 -1.40 -13.75 3.29
CA PHE A 179 -1.91 -13.22 4.55
C PHE A 179 -2.17 -14.34 5.56
N LYS A 180 -1.84 -14.09 6.82
CA LYS A 180 -2.21 -14.95 7.94
C LYS A 180 -3.74 -14.94 8.15
N LYS A 181 -4.33 -15.99 8.71
CA LYS A 181 -5.79 -16.09 8.94
C LYS A 181 -6.40 -14.88 9.67
N ASN A 182 -5.70 -14.35 10.67
CA ASN A 182 -6.14 -13.16 11.39
C ASN A 182 -6.05 -11.88 10.53
N GLN A 183 -5.10 -11.81 9.61
CA GLN A 183 -4.97 -10.70 8.65
C GLN A 183 -6.08 -10.76 7.60
N VAL A 184 -6.36 -11.94 7.06
CA VAL A 184 -7.51 -12.13 6.13
C VAL A 184 -8.81 -11.64 6.77
N PHE A 185 -8.99 -11.90 8.07
CA PHE A 185 -10.17 -11.41 8.78
C PHE A 185 -10.25 -9.87 8.79
N ILE A 186 -9.12 -9.18 9.01
CA ILE A 186 -9.07 -7.70 8.96
C ILE A 186 -9.45 -7.21 7.57
N LEU A 187 -8.90 -7.84 6.51
CA LEU A 187 -9.20 -7.47 5.13
C LEU A 187 -10.69 -7.67 4.78
N LEU A 188 -11.29 -8.77 5.25
CA LEU A 188 -12.72 -9.03 5.06
C LEU A 188 -13.60 -7.98 5.74
N MET A 189 -13.25 -7.58 6.96
CA MET A 189 -13.98 -6.53 7.68
C MET A 189 -13.86 -5.19 6.95
N SER A 190 -12.67 -4.83 6.49
CA SER A 190 -12.47 -3.60 5.70
C SER A 190 -13.23 -3.63 4.39
N TYR A 191 -13.20 -4.75 3.68
CA TYR A 191 -13.96 -4.92 2.43
C TYR A 191 -15.47 -4.76 2.64
N GLU A 192 -16.03 -5.40 3.67
CA GLU A 192 -17.44 -5.27 4.03
C GLU A 192 -17.79 -3.82 4.39
N GLU A 193 -16.96 -3.14 5.17
CA GLU A 193 -17.16 -1.75 5.56
C GLU A 193 -17.16 -0.79 4.36
N ILE A 194 -16.22 -0.96 3.43
CA ILE A 194 -16.15 -0.15 2.21
C ILE A 194 -17.43 -0.28 1.40
N ILE A 195 -17.94 -1.49 1.21
CA ILE A 195 -19.18 -1.69 0.46
C ILE A 195 -20.36 -1.02 1.16
N LYS A 196 -20.50 -1.20 2.47
CA LYS A 196 -21.61 -0.61 3.25
C LYS A 196 -21.64 0.91 3.22
N LYS A 197 -20.50 1.56 3.06
CA LYS A 197 -20.43 3.03 2.92
C LYS A 197 -21.05 3.53 1.62
N SER A 198 -21.17 2.68 0.60
CA SER A 198 -21.66 3.07 -0.72
C SER A 198 -23.00 2.45 -1.08
N ARG A 199 -23.27 1.21 -0.67
CA ARG A 199 -24.44 0.43 -1.07
C ARG A 199 -24.64 -0.85 -0.27
N LYS A 200 -25.75 -1.55 -0.53
CA LYS A 200 -25.95 -2.94 -0.04
C LYS A 200 -25.03 -3.93 -0.78
N LEU A 201 -24.68 -5.01 -0.08
CA LEU A 201 -23.91 -6.12 -0.64
C LEU A 201 -24.68 -6.84 -1.77
N LYS A 202 -23.98 -7.14 -2.86
CA LYS A 202 -24.52 -7.99 -3.94
C LYS A 202 -24.28 -9.47 -3.64
N LEU A 203 -25.02 -10.38 -4.29
CA LEU A 203 -24.94 -11.83 -4.05
C LEU A 203 -23.51 -12.38 -4.18
N LYS A 204 -22.74 -11.93 -5.19
CA LYS A 204 -21.33 -12.36 -5.37
C LYS A 204 -20.41 -11.93 -4.22
N GLU A 205 -20.70 -10.82 -3.59
CA GLU A 205 -19.94 -10.29 -2.43
C GLU A 205 -20.31 -11.04 -1.16
N TRP A 206 -21.58 -11.36 -0.97
CA TRP A 206 -22.06 -12.26 0.07
C TRP A 206 -21.35 -13.62 -0.02
N HIS A 207 -21.27 -14.19 -1.23
CA HIS A 207 -20.59 -15.47 -1.45
C HIS A 207 -19.09 -15.39 -1.09
N LEU A 208 -18.39 -14.33 -1.51
CA LEU A 208 -16.98 -14.11 -1.18
C LEU A 208 -16.75 -14.03 0.34
N LEU A 209 -17.56 -13.23 1.05
CA LEU A 209 -17.48 -13.09 2.51
C LEU A 209 -17.79 -14.40 3.21
N PHE A 210 -18.89 -15.06 2.84
CA PHE A 210 -19.32 -16.34 3.40
C PHE A 210 -18.25 -17.42 3.27
N TYR A 211 -17.73 -17.62 2.07
CA TYR A 211 -16.66 -18.57 1.78
C TYR A 211 -15.42 -18.31 2.65
N ASN A 212 -14.96 -17.05 2.69
CA ASN A 212 -13.76 -16.70 3.46
C ASN A 212 -13.98 -16.81 4.97
N TYR A 213 -15.16 -16.50 5.50
CA TYR A 213 -15.45 -16.68 6.92
C TYR A 213 -15.47 -18.16 7.31
N ILE A 214 -15.98 -19.05 6.45
CA ILE A 214 -15.98 -20.50 6.69
C ILE A 214 -14.55 -21.05 6.68
N ILE A 215 -13.76 -20.82 5.63
CA ILE A 215 -12.43 -21.41 5.51
C ILE A 215 -11.46 -20.88 6.57
N ASN A 216 -11.71 -19.69 7.13
CA ASN A 216 -10.92 -19.13 8.22
C ASN A 216 -11.53 -19.39 9.60
N PHE A 217 -12.56 -20.23 9.72
CA PHE A 217 -13.24 -20.60 10.97
C PHE A 217 -13.72 -19.39 11.81
N ARG A 218 -14.34 -18.40 11.16
CA ARG A 218 -14.85 -17.18 11.82
C ARG A 218 -16.38 -17.24 12.01
N PHE A 219 -16.83 -18.08 12.95
CA PHE A 219 -18.26 -18.34 13.18
C PHE A 219 -19.04 -17.12 13.65
N VAL A 220 -18.50 -16.28 14.52
CA VAL A 220 -19.22 -15.10 15.03
C VAL A 220 -19.49 -14.07 13.91
N PRO A 221 -18.49 -13.66 13.10
CA PRO A 221 -18.76 -12.85 11.91
C PRO A 221 -19.72 -13.50 10.91
N LEU A 222 -19.63 -14.81 10.74
CA LEU A 222 -20.52 -15.57 9.86
C LEU A 222 -21.97 -15.48 10.33
N LEU A 223 -22.25 -15.68 11.63
CA LEU A 223 -23.59 -15.54 12.20
C LEU A 223 -24.12 -14.09 12.07
N LYS A 224 -23.26 -13.09 12.29
CA LYS A 224 -23.63 -11.68 12.06
C LYS A 224 -23.92 -11.39 10.59
N LEU A 225 -23.21 -12.03 9.69
CA LEU A 225 -23.45 -11.92 8.25
C LEU A 225 -24.84 -12.45 7.90
N PHE A 226 -25.21 -13.65 8.40
CA PHE A 226 -26.54 -14.23 8.20
C PHE A 226 -27.68 -13.32 8.67
N ARG A 227 -27.57 -12.72 9.86
CA ARG A 227 -28.56 -11.78 10.39
C ARG A 227 -28.79 -10.55 9.49
N ARG A 228 -27.86 -10.23 8.61
CA ARG A 228 -27.95 -9.09 7.69
C ARG A 228 -28.48 -9.49 6.31
N PHE A 229 -28.52 -10.79 6.05
CA PHE A 229 -29.06 -11.33 4.80
C PHE A 229 -30.58 -11.44 4.86
N ILE A 230 -31.14 -11.69 6.07
CA ILE A 230 -32.56 -11.73 6.38
C ILE A 230 -33.05 -10.29 6.66
#